data_d81c3cb44cb37b2d66aac875171a5031
#
_entry.id   d81c3cb44cb37b2d66aac875171a5031
#
_cell.length_a   1.000
_cell.length_b   1.000
_cell.length_c   1.000
_cell.angle_alpha   90.00
_cell.angle_beta   90.00
_cell.angle_gamma   90.00
#
_symmetry.space_group_name_H-M   'P 1'
#
loop_
_entity.id
_entity.type
_entity.pdbx_description
1 polymer ?
#
loop_
_entity_poly.entity_id
_entity_poly.type
_entity_poly.pdbx_seq_one_letter_code
_entity_poly.pdbx_strand_id
1 'polypeptide(L)' 'MRKLVAILAVAIAIPTMGIAEGQYPKEICKQMYDSIGVFLAIADKAWKSQDEEKALFYSTAAANYATVYGVTCKL' A
#
# COMPACT_ATOMS: atom_id res chain seq x y z
N MET A 1 -1.96 -27.66 -2.30
CA MET A 1 -2.69 -27.24 -3.49
C MET A 1 -4.05 -26.75 -3.16
N ARG A 2 -4.86 -27.61 -2.64
CA ARG A 2 -6.20 -27.22 -2.34
C ARG A 2 -6.26 -26.08 -1.37
N LYS A 3 -5.34 -26.06 -0.44
CA LYS A 3 -5.32 -24.96 0.52
C LYS A 3 -5.08 -23.64 -0.13
N LEU A 4 -4.23 -23.64 -1.14
CA LEU A 4 -3.97 -22.41 -1.86
C LEU A 4 -5.22 -21.91 -2.56
N VAL A 5 -5.96 -22.84 -3.11
CA VAL A 5 -7.18 -22.47 -3.81
C VAL A 5 -8.15 -21.85 -2.83
N ALA A 6 -8.28 -22.45 -1.65
CA ALA A 6 -9.18 -21.91 -0.66
C ALA A 6 -8.77 -20.52 -0.22
N ILE A 7 -7.48 -20.32 -0.05
CA ILE A 7 -6.98 -19.02 0.37
C ILE A 7 -7.26 -17.98 -0.69
N LEU A 8 -7.08 -18.37 -1.93
CA LEU A 8 -7.35 -17.43 -3.01
C LEU A 8 -8.81 -17.02 -3.05
N ALA A 9 -9.67 -17.99 -2.79
CA ALA A 9 -11.09 -17.69 -2.78
C ALA A 9 -11.41 -16.66 -1.70
N VAL A 10 -10.81 -16.83 -0.54
CA VAL A 10 -11.05 -15.90 0.54
C VAL A 10 -10.51 -14.53 0.19
N ALA A 11 -9.33 -14.49 -0.39
CA ALA A 11 -8.73 -13.22 -0.77
C ALA A 11 -9.59 -12.49 -1.78
N ILE A 12 -10.20 -13.21 -2.67
CA ILE A 12 -11.06 -12.61 -3.66
C ILE A 12 -12.32 -12.02 -3.01
N ALA A 13 -12.86 -12.76 -2.08
CA ALA A 13 -14.10 -12.32 -1.44
C ALA A 13 -13.90 -11.01 -0.69
N ILE A 14 -12.80 -10.90 0.03
CA ILE A 14 -12.56 -9.71 0.84
C ILE A 14 -12.45 -8.45 -0.01
N PRO A 15 -11.62 -8.43 -1.04
CA PRO A 15 -11.53 -7.24 -1.88
C PRO A 15 -12.87 -6.87 -2.49
N THR A 16 -13.63 -7.86 -2.86
CA THR A 16 -14.90 -7.60 -3.50
C THR A 16 -15.82 -6.79 -2.61
N MET A 17 -15.78 -7.09 -1.32
CA MET A 17 -16.68 -6.39 -0.42
C MET A 17 -16.25 -4.97 -0.16
N GLY A 18 -15.00 -4.77 0.19
CA GLY A 18 -14.56 -3.45 0.57
C GLY A 18 -14.28 -2.57 -0.60
N ILE A 19 -13.65 -3.12 -1.59
CA ILE A 19 -13.15 -2.31 -2.68
C ILE A 19 -14.16 -2.09 -3.76
N ALA A 20 -15.20 -2.89 -3.78
CA ALA A 20 -16.24 -2.70 -4.77
C ALA A 20 -16.71 -1.25 -4.76
N GLU A 21 -16.68 -0.63 -3.61
CA GLU A 21 -17.08 0.75 -3.48
C GLU A 21 -15.96 1.69 -3.87
N GLY A 22 -14.75 1.20 -3.87
CA GLY A 22 -13.62 2.03 -4.20
C GLY A 22 -13.35 3.11 -3.20
N GLN A 23 -13.80 2.92 -1.99
CA GLN A 23 -13.69 3.94 -0.97
C GLN A 23 -13.27 3.35 0.35
N TYR A 24 -12.16 3.81 0.86
CA TYR A 24 -11.72 3.42 2.19
C TYR A 24 -12.23 4.43 3.20
N PRO A 25 -12.39 4.02 4.46
CA PRO A 25 -12.75 4.96 5.50
C PRO A 25 -11.71 6.06 5.61
N LYS A 26 -12.17 7.21 6.06
CA LYS A 26 -11.29 8.36 6.22
C LYS A 26 -10.06 8.05 7.05
N GLU A 27 -10.27 7.29 8.12
CA GLU A 27 -9.17 6.98 9.02
C GLU A 27 -8.10 6.13 8.34
N ILE A 28 -8.54 5.20 7.52
CA ILE A 28 -7.62 4.37 6.79
C ILE A 28 -6.88 5.20 5.76
N CYS A 29 -7.58 6.10 5.10
CA CYS A 29 -6.93 6.97 4.14
C CYS A 29 -5.87 7.83 4.80
N LYS A 30 -6.15 8.31 5.99
CA LYS A 30 -5.17 9.11 6.71
C LYS A 30 -3.95 8.28 7.06
N GLN A 31 -4.17 7.05 7.50
CA GLN A 31 -3.05 6.18 7.82
C GLN A 31 -2.22 5.87 6.59
N MET A 32 -2.87 5.67 5.46
CA MET A 32 -2.13 5.42 4.23
C MET A 32 -1.30 6.63 3.84
N TYR A 33 -1.89 7.80 3.96
CA TYR A 33 -1.19 9.03 3.63
C TYR A 33 0.05 9.19 4.52
N ASP A 34 -0.13 8.96 5.82
CA ASP A 34 0.98 9.06 6.76
C ASP A 34 2.06 8.04 6.45
N SER A 35 1.64 6.82 6.09
CA SER A 35 2.60 5.77 5.76
C SER A 35 3.41 6.11 4.53
N ILE A 36 2.78 6.70 3.54
CA ILE A 36 3.50 7.13 2.35
C ILE A 36 4.61 8.10 2.73
N GLY A 37 4.29 9.04 3.61
CA GLY A 37 5.28 10.00 4.05
C GLY A 37 6.43 9.35 4.79
N VAL A 38 6.12 8.37 5.63
CA VAL A 38 7.15 7.65 6.36
C VAL A 38 8.05 6.87 5.40
N PHE A 39 7.44 6.19 4.44
CA PHE A 39 8.23 5.43 3.47
C PHE A 39 9.16 6.33 2.69
N LEU A 40 8.67 7.50 2.30
CA LEU A 40 9.50 8.43 1.55
C LEU A 40 10.65 8.96 2.39
N ALA A 41 10.39 9.22 3.66
CA ALA A 41 11.43 9.67 4.56
C ALA A 41 12.52 8.62 4.72
N ILE A 42 12.10 7.36 4.86
CA ILE A 42 13.06 6.27 5.00
C ILE A 42 13.85 6.10 3.71
N ALA A 43 13.17 6.18 2.58
CA ALA A 43 13.84 6.05 1.29
C ALA A 43 14.86 7.15 1.09
N ASP A 44 14.51 8.37 1.47
CA ASP A 44 15.42 9.49 1.32
C ASP A 44 16.66 9.30 2.18
N LYS A 45 16.46 8.87 3.41
CA LYS A 45 17.57 8.64 4.30
C LYS A 45 18.47 7.51 3.79
N ALA A 46 17.85 6.46 3.29
CA ALA A 46 18.61 5.34 2.75
C ALA A 46 19.40 5.78 1.54
N TRP A 47 18.81 6.60 0.71
CA TRP A 47 19.49 7.09 -0.47
C TRP A 47 20.72 7.90 -0.09
N LYS A 48 20.58 8.76 0.93
CA LYS A 48 21.69 9.56 1.39
C LYS A 48 22.78 8.73 2.03
N SER A 49 22.42 7.57 2.56
CA SER A 49 23.38 6.62 3.12
C SER A 49 23.93 5.68 2.07
N GLN A 50 23.53 5.86 0.82
CA GLN A 50 23.97 5.02 -0.28
C GLN A 50 23.51 3.58 -0.15
N ASP A 51 22.39 3.39 0.50
CA ASP A 51 21.75 2.09 0.60
C ASP A 51 20.67 2.02 -0.46
N GLU A 52 21.09 1.74 -1.69
CA GLU A 52 20.19 1.80 -2.83
C GLU A 52 19.06 0.79 -2.73
N GLU A 53 19.38 -0.38 -2.24
CA GLU A 53 18.39 -1.44 -2.14
C GLU A 53 17.24 -1.00 -1.24
N LYS A 54 17.58 -0.46 -0.10
CA LYS A 54 16.58 -0.01 0.85
C LYS A 54 15.82 1.19 0.31
N ALA A 55 16.54 2.08 -0.36
CA ALA A 55 15.90 3.26 -0.95
C ALA A 55 14.87 2.85 -1.99
N LEU A 56 15.23 1.90 -2.85
CA LEU A 56 14.30 1.43 -3.86
C LEU A 56 13.11 0.71 -3.25
N PHE A 57 13.37 -0.08 -2.23
CA PHE A 57 12.30 -0.82 -1.59
C PHE A 57 11.23 0.13 -1.04
N TYR A 58 11.66 1.13 -0.30
CA TYR A 58 10.70 2.04 0.32
C TYR A 58 10.09 3.01 -0.66
N SER A 59 10.84 3.40 -1.69
CA SER A 59 10.26 4.22 -2.75
C SER A 59 9.16 3.47 -3.47
N THR A 60 9.40 2.21 -3.76
CA THR A 60 8.41 1.39 -4.44
C THR A 60 7.19 1.19 -3.56
N ALA A 61 7.41 0.96 -2.28
CA ALA A 61 6.30 0.81 -1.35
C ALA A 61 5.47 2.08 -1.29
N ALA A 62 6.12 3.23 -1.28
CA ALA A 62 5.41 4.50 -1.27
C ALA A 62 4.60 4.69 -2.53
N ALA A 63 5.18 4.33 -3.67
CA ALA A 63 4.49 4.47 -4.94
C ALA A 63 3.26 3.56 -4.99
N ASN A 64 3.39 2.35 -4.50
CA ASN A 64 2.28 1.42 -4.48
C ASN A 64 1.17 1.91 -3.57
N TYR A 65 1.53 2.39 -2.40
CA TYR A 65 0.55 2.94 -1.48
C TYR A 65 -0.13 4.16 -2.09
N ALA A 66 0.63 5.01 -2.75
CA ALA A 66 0.08 6.20 -3.36
C ALA A 66 -0.92 5.84 -4.45
N THR A 67 -0.61 4.80 -5.22
CA THR A 67 -1.52 4.36 -6.26
C THR A 67 -2.84 3.90 -5.66
N VAL A 68 -2.75 3.08 -4.62
CA VAL A 68 -3.96 2.61 -3.96
C VAL A 68 -4.72 3.77 -3.35
N TYR A 69 -3.99 4.67 -2.72
CA TYR A 69 -4.60 5.85 -2.12
C TYR A 69 -5.37 6.65 -3.15
N GLY A 70 -4.78 6.83 -4.33
CA GLY A 70 -5.44 7.61 -5.36
C GLY A 70 -6.71 6.97 -5.87
N VAL A 71 -6.80 5.65 -5.80
CA VAL A 71 -7.97 4.95 -6.26
C VAL A 71 -9.04 4.85 -5.18
N THR A 72 -8.62 4.60 -3.95
CA THR A 72 -9.57 4.28 -2.88
C THR A 72 -9.84 5.43 -1.94
N CYS A 73 -9.06 6.50 -2.02
CA CYS A 73 -9.17 7.63 -1.11
C CYS A 73 -9.32 8.91 -1.89
N LYS A 74 -10.30 8.94 -2.73
CA LYS A 74 -10.53 10.15 -3.51
C LYS A 74 -11.15 11.20 -2.63
N LEU A 75 -10.43 12.23 -2.39
CA LEU A 75 -10.92 13.31 -1.55
C LEU A 75 -11.17 14.60 -2.35
#